data_d6fc357f6eee644e9390af863902477a
#
_entry.id   d6fc357f6eee644e9390af863902477a
#
_cell.length_a   1.000
_cell.length_b   1.000
_cell.length_c   1.000
_cell.angle_alpha   90.00
_cell.angle_beta   90.00
_cell.angle_gamma   90.00
#
_symmetry.space_group_name_H-M   'P 1'
#
loop_
_entity.id
_entity.type
_entity.pdbx_description
1 polymer ?
#
loop_
_entity_poly.entity_id
_entity_poly.type
_entity_poly.pdbx_seq_one_letter_code
_entity_poly.pdbx_strand_id
1 'polypeptide(L)'
;GLLDDLAGKGYEVVVRPHPQQVRLQQDKMDRLKERYAKNPDIDIQTDFSSNSTVFEADLLVTDWSGIAYEYAFTTKKPVLFVDTPMKVMNPEYQKIDTVPINIWMRDVIGDRLDPAKTEETESKVRNLLEQKDAYHDRIEKFVEEYVYNLGNSAEVGAKYIVQAVQEQIKKAKEQ
;
A
#
# COMPACT_ATOMS: atom_id res chain seq x y z
N GLY A 1 20.99 2.04 5.26
CA GLY A 1 19.65 1.45 5.01
C GLY A 1 18.90 2.22 3.93
N LEU A 2 17.64 1.87 3.73
CA LEU A 2 16.79 2.39 2.64
C LEU A 2 16.81 3.94 2.53
N LEU A 3 16.57 4.64 3.63
CA LEU A 3 16.60 6.11 3.65
C LEU A 3 17.98 6.69 3.33
N ASP A 4 19.05 6.02 3.77
CA ASP A 4 20.42 6.48 3.50
C ASP A 4 20.76 6.32 2.02
N ASP A 5 20.17 5.35 1.33
CA ASP A 5 20.38 5.17 -0.11
C ASP A 5 19.66 6.20 -0.96
N LEU A 6 18.57 6.79 -0.46
CA LEU A 6 17.83 7.86 -1.14
C LEU A 6 18.34 9.27 -0.80
N ALA A 7 18.94 9.43 0.38
CA ALA A 7 19.39 10.72 0.88
C ALA A 7 20.44 11.38 -0.04
N GLY A 8 20.25 12.67 -0.35
CA GLY A 8 21.17 13.44 -1.19
C GLY A 8 21.16 13.07 -2.68
N LYS A 9 20.20 12.26 -3.13
CA LYS A 9 20.06 11.85 -4.55
C LYS A 9 18.95 12.58 -5.30
N GLY A 10 18.46 13.69 -4.74
CA GLY A 10 17.46 14.55 -5.37
C GLY A 10 16.01 14.11 -5.17
N TYR A 11 15.75 13.21 -4.21
CA TYR A 11 14.42 12.81 -3.81
C TYR A 11 13.99 13.55 -2.54
N GLU A 12 12.77 14.04 -2.50
CA GLU A 12 12.09 14.42 -1.27
C GLU A 12 11.42 13.18 -0.67
N VAL A 13 11.85 12.76 0.51
CA VAL A 13 11.42 11.51 1.15
C VAL A 13 10.58 11.81 2.38
N VAL A 14 9.30 11.50 2.32
CA VAL A 14 8.41 11.62 3.47
C VAL A 14 8.24 10.25 4.13
N VAL A 15 8.64 10.15 5.39
CA VAL A 15 8.51 8.95 6.20
C VAL A 15 7.28 9.06 7.09
N ARG A 16 6.32 8.15 6.90
CA ARG A 16 5.09 8.08 7.70
C ARG A 16 5.01 6.74 8.43
N PRO A 17 5.52 6.65 9.67
CA PRO A 17 5.45 5.43 10.46
C PRO A 17 3.99 5.07 10.76
N HIS A 18 3.70 3.77 10.92
CA HIS A 18 2.36 3.35 11.31
C HIS A 18 1.95 3.99 12.66
N PRO A 19 0.70 4.50 12.84
CA PRO A 19 0.27 5.15 14.08
C PRO A 19 0.52 4.34 15.35
N GLN A 20 0.40 3.03 15.26
CA GLN A 20 0.70 2.12 16.37
C GLN A 20 2.20 2.13 16.73
N GLN A 21 3.09 2.23 15.75
CA GLN A 21 4.54 2.31 16.01
C GLN A 21 4.89 3.64 16.70
N VAL A 22 4.31 4.74 16.26
CA VAL A 22 4.50 6.05 16.90
C VAL A 22 4.09 6.00 18.38
N ARG A 23 2.97 5.34 18.68
CA ARG A 23 2.46 5.25 20.06
C ARG A 23 3.23 4.26 20.92
N LEU A 24 3.64 3.11 20.39
CA LEU A 24 4.19 1.99 21.16
C LEU A 24 5.72 1.92 21.14
N GLN A 25 6.39 2.63 20.23
CA GLN A 25 7.84 2.56 20.04
C GLN A 25 8.46 3.95 19.98
N GLN A 26 8.10 4.80 20.97
CA GLN A 26 8.53 6.20 21.04
C GLN A 26 10.05 6.35 20.90
N ASP A 27 10.83 5.54 21.65
CA ASP A 27 12.29 5.58 21.59
C ASP A 27 12.87 5.32 20.18
N LYS A 28 12.19 4.50 19.37
CA LYS A 28 12.61 4.26 17.99
C LYS A 28 12.30 5.47 17.12
N MET A 29 11.14 6.09 17.35
CA MET A 29 10.74 7.29 16.60
C MET A 29 11.67 8.46 16.91
N ASP A 30 12.03 8.64 18.16
CA ASP A 30 12.94 9.71 18.59
C ASP A 30 14.33 9.52 17.97
N ARG A 31 14.87 8.30 17.99
CA ARG A 31 16.14 7.97 17.32
C ARG A 31 16.07 8.18 15.81
N LEU A 32 14.95 7.86 15.17
CA LEU A 32 14.76 8.08 13.75
C LEU A 32 14.75 9.57 13.41
N LYS A 33 13.99 10.37 14.16
CA LYS A 33 13.96 11.84 14.03
C LYS A 33 15.33 12.46 14.26
N GLU A 34 16.03 12.06 15.31
CA GLU A 34 17.37 12.56 15.64
C GLU A 34 18.39 12.23 14.53
N ARG A 35 18.34 11.00 13.99
CA ARG A 35 19.25 10.57 12.92
C ARG A 35 19.12 11.44 11.67
N TYR A 36 17.92 11.83 11.29
CA TYR A 36 17.65 12.58 10.07
C TYR A 36 17.34 14.08 10.29
N ALA A 37 17.44 14.59 11.52
CA ALA A 37 17.12 15.97 11.90
C ALA A 37 17.85 17.06 11.07
N LYS A 38 19.02 16.73 10.50
CA LYS A 38 19.83 17.66 9.70
C LYS A 38 19.77 17.37 8.21
N ASN A 39 19.01 16.38 7.79
CA ASN A 39 18.86 16.02 6.39
C ASN A 39 17.63 16.73 5.81
N PRO A 40 17.79 17.71 4.90
CA PRO A 40 16.66 18.47 4.36
C PRO A 40 15.77 17.65 3.43
N ASP A 41 16.26 16.52 2.92
CA ASP A 41 15.55 15.69 1.95
C ASP A 41 14.62 14.66 2.64
N ILE A 42 14.70 14.54 3.99
CA ILE A 42 13.93 13.52 4.72
C ILE A 42 13.04 14.19 5.77
N ASP A 43 11.74 14.12 5.57
CA ASP A 43 10.71 14.56 6.51
C ASP A 43 10.05 13.39 7.23
N ILE A 44 9.98 13.41 8.56
CA ILE A 44 9.37 12.36 9.37
C ILE A 44 8.07 12.86 9.96
N GLN A 45 6.97 12.52 9.31
CA GLN A 45 5.62 12.94 9.67
C GLN A 45 4.99 11.96 10.66
N THR A 46 4.67 12.44 11.84
CA THR A 46 3.96 11.71 12.90
C THR A 46 2.57 12.26 13.17
N ASP A 47 2.14 13.27 12.41
CA ASP A 47 0.77 13.75 12.37
C ASP A 47 -0.01 13.00 11.25
N PHE A 48 -1.14 12.40 11.63
CA PHE A 48 -2.00 11.61 10.77
C PHE A 48 -3.36 12.29 10.50
N SER A 49 -3.47 13.59 10.75
CA SER A 49 -4.69 14.37 10.51
C SER A 49 -5.06 14.46 9.03
N SER A 50 -4.06 14.34 8.14
CA SER A 50 -4.24 14.31 6.69
C SER A 50 -3.43 13.18 6.06
N ASN A 51 -3.97 12.61 4.97
CA ASN A 51 -3.27 11.67 4.09
C ASN A 51 -2.83 12.29 2.77
N SER A 52 -2.94 13.61 2.61
CA SER A 52 -2.61 14.30 1.34
C SER A 52 -1.22 13.96 0.84
N THR A 53 -0.21 14.02 1.69
CA THR A 53 1.18 13.70 1.36
C THR A 53 1.35 12.31 0.72
N VAL A 54 0.54 11.32 1.15
CA VAL A 54 0.60 9.98 0.55
C VAL A 54 0.15 10.01 -0.90
N PHE A 55 -0.95 10.70 -1.20
CA PHE A 55 -1.52 10.73 -2.55
C PHE A 55 -0.82 11.72 -3.49
N GLU A 56 -0.11 12.70 -2.96
CA GLU A 56 0.72 13.64 -3.71
C GLU A 56 2.05 13.02 -4.15
N ALA A 57 2.60 12.07 -3.39
CA ALA A 57 3.86 11.41 -3.70
C ALA A 57 3.88 10.79 -5.12
N ASP A 58 5.03 10.80 -5.77
CA ASP A 58 5.21 10.19 -7.10
C ASP A 58 5.42 8.69 -7.05
N LEU A 59 5.85 8.17 -5.90
CA LEU A 59 6.06 6.75 -5.63
C LEU A 59 5.83 6.47 -4.15
N LEU A 60 5.22 5.33 -3.84
CA LEU A 60 5.08 4.82 -2.48
C LEU A 60 6.07 3.68 -2.24
N VAL A 61 6.80 3.73 -1.12
CA VAL A 61 7.59 2.60 -0.62
C VAL A 61 6.92 2.05 0.64
N THR A 62 6.56 0.77 0.63
CA THR A 62 5.88 0.13 1.77
C THR A 62 6.15 -1.39 1.79
N ASP A 63 5.64 -2.08 2.81
CA ASP A 63 5.70 -3.54 2.93
C ASP A 63 4.37 -4.22 2.52
N TRP A 64 3.77 -5.00 3.41
CA TRP A 64 2.45 -5.67 3.24
C TRP A 64 1.26 -4.79 3.65
N SER A 65 1.41 -3.48 3.65
CA SER A 65 0.37 -2.54 4.07
C SER A 65 -0.72 -2.36 3.01
N GLY A 66 -1.97 -2.24 3.45
CA GLY A 66 -3.13 -1.94 2.59
C GLY A 66 -3.06 -0.59 1.87
N ILE A 67 -2.28 0.36 2.40
CA ILE A 67 -2.09 1.67 1.78
C ILE A 67 -1.52 1.58 0.36
N ALA A 68 -0.80 0.48 0.04
CA ALA A 68 -0.28 0.24 -1.31
C ALA A 68 -1.39 0.23 -2.36
N TYR A 69 -2.51 -0.41 -2.04
CA TYR A 69 -3.66 -0.56 -2.94
C TYR A 69 -4.44 0.74 -3.05
N GLU A 70 -4.70 1.39 -1.91
CA GLU A 70 -5.37 2.68 -1.87
C GLU A 70 -4.60 3.71 -2.70
N TYR A 71 -3.28 3.79 -2.51
CA TYR A 71 -2.39 4.66 -3.26
C TYR A 71 -2.41 4.35 -4.76
N ALA A 72 -2.09 3.11 -5.15
CA ALA A 72 -1.96 2.73 -6.56
C ALA A 72 -3.30 2.87 -7.31
N PHE A 73 -4.43 2.47 -6.69
CA PHE A 73 -5.73 2.54 -7.34
C PHE A 73 -6.27 3.97 -7.47
N THR A 74 -5.88 4.86 -6.54
CA THR A 74 -6.30 6.26 -6.59
C THR A 74 -5.42 7.07 -7.53
N THR A 75 -4.10 6.91 -7.43
CA THR A 75 -3.13 7.76 -8.13
C THR A 75 -2.66 7.21 -9.47
N LYS A 76 -2.83 5.92 -9.72
CA LYS A 76 -2.25 5.17 -10.83
C LYS A 76 -0.71 5.21 -10.87
N LYS A 77 -0.09 5.46 -9.72
CA LYS A 77 1.36 5.54 -9.56
C LYS A 77 1.94 4.25 -8.98
N PRO A 78 3.20 3.90 -9.30
CA PRO A 78 3.80 2.64 -8.89
C PRO A 78 4.15 2.58 -7.41
N VAL A 79 4.29 1.35 -6.90
CA VAL A 79 4.69 1.04 -5.52
C VAL A 79 5.98 0.24 -5.52
N LEU A 80 6.94 0.58 -4.64
CA LEU A 80 8.07 -0.28 -4.31
C LEU A 80 7.75 -1.04 -3.02
N PHE A 81 7.67 -2.36 -3.13
CA PHE A 81 7.38 -3.24 -2.01
C PHE A 81 8.66 -3.75 -1.35
N VAL A 82 8.89 -3.40 -0.10
CA VAL A 82 9.94 -4.04 0.70
C VAL A 82 9.45 -5.43 1.11
N ASP A 83 10.14 -6.46 0.66
CA ASP A 83 9.68 -7.85 0.72
C ASP A 83 10.00 -8.49 2.08
N THR A 84 9.47 -7.88 3.13
CA THR A 84 9.53 -8.42 4.50
C THR A 84 8.76 -9.75 4.58
N PRO A 85 9.04 -10.62 5.57
CA PRO A 85 8.30 -11.87 5.74
C PRO A 85 6.79 -11.63 5.79
N MET A 86 6.05 -12.38 4.94
CA MET A 86 4.59 -12.29 4.90
C MET A 86 3.98 -12.70 6.24
N LYS A 87 3.07 -11.90 6.76
CA LYS A 87 2.33 -12.22 7.97
C LYS A 87 1.23 -13.24 7.66
N VAL A 88 1.44 -14.48 8.06
CA VAL A 88 0.46 -15.56 7.92
C VAL A 88 -0.52 -15.53 9.09
N MET A 89 -1.78 -15.15 8.84
CA MET A 89 -2.84 -15.11 9.87
C MET A 89 -3.59 -16.43 9.99
N ASN A 90 -3.75 -17.15 8.88
CA ASN A 90 -4.38 -18.46 8.83
C ASN A 90 -3.33 -19.54 8.53
N PRO A 91 -2.98 -20.43 9.48
CA PRO A 91 -1.99 -21.48 9.23
C PRO A 91 -2.44 -22.49 8.16
N GLU A 92 -3.74 -22.54 7.88
CA GLU A 92 -4.32 -23.44 6.87
C GLU A 92 -4.50 -22.77 5.49
N TYR A 93 -3.93 -21.59 5.26
CA TYR A 93 -4.11 -20.86 4.01
C TYR A 93 -3.72 -21.67 2.77
N GLN A 94 -2.78 -22.59 2.89
CA GLN A 94 -2.35 -23.48 1.81
C GLN A 94 -3.43 -24.48 1.36
N LYS A 95 -4.49 -24.69 2.16
CA LYS A 95 -5.66 -25.53 1.78
C LYS A 95 -6.63 -24.78 0.85
N ILE A 96 -6.44 -23.48 0.69
CA ILE A 96 -7.26 -22.62 -0.19
C ILE A 96 -6.58 -22.58 -1.55
N ASP A 97 -7.20 -23.16 -2.55
CA ASP A 97 -6.68 -23.24 -3.93
C ASP A 97 -6.87 -21.92 -4.71
N THR A 98 -6.55 -20.80 -4.04
CA THR A 98 -6.64 -19.48 -4.64
C THR A 98 -5.59 -18.56 -4.02
N VAL A 99 -4.73 -18.01 -4.85
CA VAL A 99 -3.77 -16.99 -4.40
C VAL A 99 -4.51 -15.66 -4.18
N PRO A 100 -4.46 -15.10 -2.97
CA PRO A 100 -5.09 -13.81 -2.69
C PRO A 100 -4.56 -12.71 -3.61
N ILE A 101 -5.46 -11.84 -4.07
CA ILE A 101 -5.14 -10.77 -5.01
C ILE A 101 -4.01 -9.87 -4.49
N ASN A 102 -3.96 -9.59 -3.21
CA ASN A 102 -2.94 -8.78 -2.56
C ASN A 102 -1.52 -9.41 -2.56
N ILE A 103 -1.37 -10.63 -3.00
CA ILE A 103 -0.06 -11.26 -3.19
C ILE A 103 0.43 -11.02 -4.62
N TRP A 104 -0.34 -11.45 -5.63
CA TRP A 104 0.11 -11.40 -7.01
C TRP A 104 0.01 -10.02 -7.66
N MET A 105 -0.93 -9.17 -7.23
CA MET A 105 -1.05 -7.82 -7.77
C MET A 105 0.17 -6.92 -7.50
N ARG A 106 1.00 -7.25 -6.50
CA ARG A 106 2.23 -6.50 -6.19
C ARG A 106 3.15 -6.43 -7.41
N ASP A 107 3.19 -7.48 -8.23
CA ASP A 107 3.98 -7.54 -9.45
C ASP A 107 3.33 -6.76 -10.62
N VAL A 108 2.04 -6.42 -10.49
CA VAL A 108 1.31 -5.60 -11.46
C VAL A 108 1.48 -4.11 -11.16
N ILE A 109 1.33 -3.71 -9.89
CA ILE A 109 1.30 -2.31 -9.47
C ILE A 109 2.67 -1.76 -9.04
N GLY A 110 3.72 -2.58 -9.05
CA GLY A 110 5.04 -2.15 -8.58
C GLY A 110 6.15 -3.14 -8.80
N ASP A 111 7.22 -2.94 -8.04
CA ASP A 111 8.39 -3.84 -7.99
C ASP A 111 8.70 -4.19 -6.54
N ARG A 112 9.60 -5.16 -6.32
CA ARG A 112 9.98 -5.67 -5.00
C ARG A 112 11.43 -5.34 -4.68
N LEU A 113 11.69 -5.01 -3.41
CA LEU A 113 13.01 -4.80 -2.84
C LEU A 113 13.27 -5.85 -1.76
N ASP A 114 14.33 -6.61 -1.90
CA ASP A 114 14.83 -7.49 -0.85
C ASP A 114 15.32 -6.62 0.34
N PRO A 115 14.80 -6.80 1.56
CA PRO A 115 15.22 -6.02 2.73
C PRO A 115 16.70 -6.22 3.09
N ALA A 116 17.36 -7.27 2.60
CA ALA A 116 18.80 -7.48 2.74
C ALA A 116 19.63 -6.67 1.75
N LYS A 117 18.99 -6.06 0.72
CA LYS A 117 19.65 -5.34 -0.38
C LYS A 117 19.20 -3.88 -0.45
N THR A 118 19.25 -3.18 0.68
CA THR A 118 18.80 -1.79 0.77
C THR A 118 19.61 -0.82 -0.11
N GLU A 119 20.79 -1.20 -0.55
CA GLU A 119 21.62 -0.47 -1.53
C GLU A 119 21.05 -0.45 -2.96
N GLU A 120 20.07 -1.30 -3.24
CA GLU A 120 19.35 -1.31 -4.53
C GLU A 120 18.15 -0.33 -4.54
N THR A 121 17.83 0.32 -3.40
CA THR A 121 16.61 1.14 -3.25
C THR A 121 16.54 2.24 -4.30
N GLU A 122 17.60 3.05 -4.43
CA GLU A 122 17.61 4.16 -5.38
C GLU A 122 17.44 3.70 -6.83
N SER A 123 18.14 2.66 -7.23
CA SER A 123 18.05 2.15 -8.60
C SER A 123 16.64 1.64 -8.94
N LYS A 124 15.95 1.00 -7.98
CA LYS A 124 14.57 0.55 -8.14
C LYS A 124 13.57 1.71 -8.15
N VAL A 125 13.74 2.68 -7.26
CA VAL A 125 12.93 3.91 -7.24
C VAL A 125 13.03 4.64 -8.58
N ARG A 126 14.23 4.89 -9.07
CA ARG A 126 14.48 5.54 -10.35
C ARG A 126 13.82 4.78 -11.51
N ASN A 127 14.02 3.47 -11.59
CA ASN A 127 13.42 2.63 -12.63
C ASN A 127 11.89 2.69 -12.62
N LEU A 128 11.26 2.68 -11.44
CA LEU A 128 9.80 2.81 -11.31
C LEU A 128 9.30 4.19 -11.76
N LEU A 129 10.02 5.26 -11.41
CA LEU A 129 9.69 6.62 -11.83
C LEU A 129 9.88 6.83 -13.34
N GLU A 130 10.93 6.27 -13.94
CA GLU A 130 11.16 6.29 -15.38
C GLU A 130 10.07 5.55 -16.17
N GLN A 131 9.48 4.49 -15.57
CA GLN A 131 8.42 3.69 -16.16
C GLN A 131 7.01 4.10 -15.69
N LYS A 132 6.84 5.27 -15.08
CA LYS A 132 5.57 5.69 -14.45
C LYS A 132 4.36 5.59 -15.39
N ASP A 133 4.52 5.96 -16.65
CA ASP A 133 3.42 5.95 -17.63
C ASP A 133 3.00 4.50 -17.96
N ALA A 134 3.95 3.58 -18.09
CA ALA A 134 3.65 2.16 -18.30
C ALA A 134 2.97 1.53 -17.07
N TYR A 135 3.35 1.96 -15.86
CA TYR A 135 2.66 1.54 -14.64
C TYR A 135 1.27 2.14 -14.54
N HIS A 136 1.09 3.41 -14.92
CA HIS A 136 -0.21 4.05 -14.96
C HIS A 136 -1.21 3.22 -15.78
N ASP A 137 -0.88 2.92 -17.04
CA ASP A 137 -1.74 2.16 -17.94
C ASP A 137 -2.04 0.75 -17.40
N ARG A 138 -1.03 0.10 -16.81
CA ARG A 138 -1.15 -1.23 -16.22
C ARG A 138 -2.07 -1.23 -15.00
N ILE A 139 -1.93 -0.24 -14.11
CA ILE A 139 -2.75 -0.09 -12.91
C ILE A 139 -4.19 0.28 -13.30
N GLU A 140 -4.37 1.18 -14.26
CA GLU A 140 -5.70 1.55 -14.74
C GLU A 140 -6.46 0.34 -15.27
N LYS A 141 -5.84 -0.44 -16.16
CA LYS A 141 -6.42 -1.69 -16.67
C LYS A 141 -6.73 -2.69 -15.55
N PHE A 142 -5.84 -2.81 -14.56
CA PHE A 142 -6.06 -3.67 -13.41
C PHE A 142 -7.29 -3.22 -12.60
N VAL A 143 -7.44 -1.92 -12.35
CA VAL A 143 -8.58 -1.36 -11.63
C VAL A 143 -9.88 -1.61 -12.38
N GLU A 144 -9.90 -1.43 -13.69
CA GLU A 144 -11.09 -1.74 -14.52
C GLU A 144 -11.51 -3.21 -14.44
N GLU A 145 -10.55 -4.13 -14.37
CA GLU A 145 -10.82 -5.56 -14.36
C GLU A 145 -11.19 -6.11 -12.97
N TYR A 146 -10.55 -5.61 -11.90
CA TYR A 146 -10.62 -6.23 -10.57
C TYR A 146 -11.30 -5.37 -9.48
N VAL A 147 -11.57 -4.09 -9.73
CA VAL A 147 -12.22 -3.20 -8.75
C VAL A 147 -13.64 -2.89 -9.19
N TYR A 148 -14.60 -3.60 -8.60
CA TYR A 148 -16.01 -3.51 -8.98
C TYR A 148 -16.73 -2.32 -8.32
N ASN A 149 -17.68 -1.75 -9.05
CA ASN A 149 -18.60 -0.70 -8.56
C ASN A 149 -17.88 0.53 -7.99
N LEU A 150 -16.76 0.92 -8.61
CA LEU A 150 -15.99 2.10 -8.20
C LEU A 150 -16.91 3.35 -8.17
N GLY A 151 -16.91 4.07 -7.04
CA GLY A 151 -17.74 5.25 -6.81
C GLY A 151 -19.17 4.97 -6.33
N ASN A 152 -19.72 3.76 -6.52
CA ASN A 152 -21.08 3.39 -6.08
C ASN A 152 -21.17 2.06 -5.32
N SER A 153 -20.05 1.52 -4.88
CA SER A 153 -19.96 0.23 -4.19
C SER A 153 -20.84 0.14 -2.92
N ALA A 154 -20.95 1.25 -2.18
CA ALA A 154 -21.78 1.31 -0.98
C ALA A 154 -23.28 1.12 -1.31
N GLU A 155 -23.79 1.78 -2.36
CA GLU A 155 -25.17 1.64 -2.81
C GLU A 155 -25.46 0.23 -3.31
N VAL A 156 -24.59 -0.31 -4.15
CA VAL A 156 -24.72 -1.68 -4.69
C VAL A 156 -24.69 -2.71 -3.57
N GLY A 157 -23.73 -2.59 -2.63
CA GLY A 157 -23.62 -3.47 -1.48
C GLY A 157 -24.84 -3.42 -0.57
N ALA A 158 -25.36 -2.22 -0.28
CA ALA A 158 -26.58 -2.04 0.52
C ALA A 158 -27.80 -2.71 -0.14
N LYS A 159 -28.01 -2.53 -1.44
CA LYS A 159 -29.09 -3.18 -2.19
C LYS A 159 -29.00 -4.71 -2.12
N TYR A 160 -27.76 -5.24 -2.32
CA TYR A 160 -27.53 -6.69 -2.23
C TYR A 160 -27.87 -7.25 -0.84
N ILE A 161 -27.42 -6.59 0.24
CA ILE A 161 -27.70 -7.01 1.61
C ILE A 161 -29.21 -7.02 1.89
N VAL A 162 -29.92 -5.95 1.51
CA VAL A 162 -31.38 -5.86 1.71
C VAL A 162 -32.10 -6.99 0.96
N GLN A 163 -31.73 -7.26 -0.28
CA GLN A 163 -32.32 -8.36 -1.07
C GLN A 163 -32.06 -9.72 -0.43
N ALA A 164 -30.82 -9.99 -0.02
CA ALA A 164 -30.45 -11.25 0.62
C ALA A 164 -31.23 -11.49 1.93
N VAL A 165 -31.41 -10.44 2.75
CA VAL A 165 -32.20 -10.52 3.97
C VAL A 165 -33.68 -10.79 3.66
N GLN A 166 -34.26 -10.09 2.67
CA GLN A 166 -35.67 -10.31 2.28
C GLN A 166 -35.90 -11.73 1.78
N GLU A 167 -35.01 -12.28 0.99
CA GLU A 167 -35.04 -13.68 0.52
C GLU A 167 -35.02 -14.67 1.69
N GLN A 168 -34.13 -14.45 2.66
CA GLN A 168 -34.06 -15.32 3.85
C GLN A 168 -35.32 -15.27 4.68
N ILE A 169 -35.93 -14.08 4.89
CA ILE A 169 -37.21 -13.91 5.61
C ILE A 169 -38.32 -14.64 4.86
N LYS A 170 -38.34 -14.56 3.52
CA LYS A 170 -39.37 -15.27 2.73
C LYS A 170 -39.25 -16.79 2.88
N LYS A 171 -38.03 -17.34 2.73
CA LYS A 171 -37.75 -18.78 2.92
C LYS A 171 -38.15 -19.27 4.32
N ALA A 172 -37.87 -18.48 5.36
CA ALA A 172 -38.25 -18.85 6.74
C ALA A 172 -39.75 -18.83 7.02
N LYS A 173 -40.55 -18.11 6.22
CA LYS A 173 -42.03 -18.10 6.32
C LYS A 173 -42.69 -19.23 5.54
N GLU A 174 -41.98 -19.85 4.60
CA GLU A 174 -42.46 -20.96 3.78
C GLU A 174 -42.18 -22.34 4.42
N GLN A 175 -41.41 -22.38 5.51
CA GLN A 175 -41.14 -23.56 6.36
C GLN A 175 -42.07 -23.59 7.57
#